data_4c9bb4ee500f5bbc2f8990917dc31d3a
#
_entry.id   4c9bb4ee500f5bbc2f8990917dc31d3a
#
_cell.length_a   1.000
_cell.length_b   1.000
_cell.length_c   1.000
_cell.angle_alpha   90.00
_cell.angle_beta   90.00
_cell.angle_gamma   90.00
#
_symmetry.space_group_name_H-M   'P 1'
#
loop_
_entity.id
_entity.type
_entity.pdbx_description
1 polymer ?
#
loop_
_entity_poly.entity_id
_entity_poly.type
_entity_poly.pdbx_seq_one_letter_code
_entity_poly.pdbx_strand_id
1 'polypeptide(L)'
;MTTPTRTGVTPGQGLLAIVGLLVAVEVASGVLQGYYTPIFSDIADHLGIDDADVNWFEAAQLIVSALCVPPLARLGDLVGHKKVLVLSTAVTALASWGVAFAPSFGTFLVAWALQGAYVVWLPLEVAIIHRRTRDTGRQQLLTRRAAAVLVGALELSVIIGALTSGALVEATSMTTLLMLPAIVTTVVLVLVWFGVEDVPGEATGGYDWRGLGMITLVLGLVMGGLIAIRLQGPAAALPWLLVLAGLAALVPFVRLERSLADPMVDVRLLARTDQWPIQLTAFLFGMSVLGAQIPLSTFARTDPDIVGYGLG
;
A
#
# COMPACT_ATOMS: atom_id res chain seq x y z
N MET A 1 3.62 -12.03 -40.62
CA MET A 1 2.25 -11.75 -40.06
C MET A 1 2.02 -12.71 -38.93
N THR A 2 2.40 -12.34 -37.72
CA THR A 2 2.12 -13.11 -36.50
C THR A 2 0.78 -12.64 -35.98
N THR A 3 -0.22 -13.52 -36.02
CA THR A 3 -1.55 -13.30 -35.42
C THR A 3 -1.37 -12.97 -33.93
N PRO A 4 -1.92 -11.87 -33.44
CA PRO A 4 -1.91 -11.61 -32.01
C PRO A 4 -2.76 -12.68 -31.32
N THR A 5 -2.17 -13.42 -30.40
CA THR A 5 -2.85 -14.38 -29.52
C THR A 5 -3.91 -13.60 -28.73
N ARG A 6 -5.19 -13.83 -29.01
CA ARG A 6 -6.31 -13.30 -28.24
C ARG A 6 -6.28 -13.95 -26.86
N THR A 7 -5.82 -13.22 -25.87
CA THR A 7 -5.81 -13.61 -24.46
C THR A 7 -7.06 -13.12 -23.70
N GLY A 8 -8.18 -12.98 -24.39
CA GLY A 8 -9.47 -12.63 -23.78
C GLY A 8 -10.10 -13.83 -23.06
N VAL A 9 -10.66 -13.60 -21.88
CA VAL A 9 -11.47 -14.58 -21.13
C VAL A 9 -12.65 -15.04 -21.99
N THR A 10 -12.71 -16.32 -22.31
CA THR A 10 -13.84 -16.88 -23.08
C THR A 10 -15.12 -16.91 -22.22
N PRO A 11 -16.32 -16.71 -22.84
CA PRO A 11 -17.58 -16.85 -22.13
C PRO A 11 -17.67 -18.27 -21.51
N GLY A 12 -17.70 -18.34 -20.18
CA GLY A 12 -17.75 -19.61 -19.44
C GLY A 12 -16.51 -19.91 -18.57
N GLN A 13 -15.44 -19.13 -18.63
CA GLN A 13 -14.33 -19.28 -17.67
C GLN A 13 -14.76 -18.93 -16.25
N GLY A 14 -14.38 -19.78 -15.29
CA GLY A 14 -14.66 -19.57 -13.86
C GLY A 14 -13.93 -18.32 -13.32
N LEU A 15 -14.47 -17.73 -12.25
CA LEU A 15 -13.92 -16.53 -11.61
C LEU A 15 -12.43 -16.70 -11.22
N LEU A 16 -12.06 -17.88 -10.75
CA LEU A 16 -10.66 -18.22 -10.42
C LEU A 16 -9.71 -18.14 -11.61
N ALA A 17 -10.18 -18.48 -12.82
CA ALA A 17 -9.37 -18.33 -14.03
C ALA A 17 -9.15 -16.84 -14.41
N ILE A 18 -10.12 -15.98 -14.09
CA ILE A 18 -10.01 -14.52 -14.30
C ILE A 18 -8.99 -13.92 -13.35
N VAL A 19 -9.08 -14.28 -12.08
CA VAL A 19 -8.19 -13.77 -11.03
C VAL A 19 -6.79 -14.38 -11.18
N GLY A 20 -6.70 -15.69 -11.40
CA GLY A 20 -5.45 -16.40 -11.65
C GLY A 20 -4.41 -16.20 -10.54
N LEU A 21 -3.17 -15.91 -10.95
CA LEU A 21 -2.04 -15.72 -10.03
C LEU A 21 -2.08 -14.39 -9.25
N LEU A 22 -3.00 -13.47 -9.58
CA LEU A 22 -3.12 -12.20 -8.85
C LEU A 22 -3.52 -12.43 -7.39
N VAL A 23 -4.22 -13.51 -7.07
CA VAL A 23 -4.49 -13.89 -5.67
C VAL A 23 -3.21 -14.03 -4.85
N ALA A 24 -2.12 -14.54 -5.43
CA ALA A 24 -0.86 -14.68 -4.72
C ALA A 24 -0.24 -13.32 -4.33
N VAL A 25 -0.46 -12.29 -5.14
CA VAL A 25 -0.02 -10.92 -4.85
C VAL A 25 -0.77 -10.37 -3.64
N GLU A 26 -2.10 -10.58 -3.60
CA GLU A 26 -2.90 -10.13 -2.47
C GLU A 26 -2.65 -10.96 -1.20
N VAL A 27 -2.27 -12.23 -1.33
CA VAL A 27 -1.76 -13.02 -0.18
C VAL A 27 -0.49 -12.38 0.39
N ALA A 28 0.46 -11.98 -0.45
CA ALA A 28 1.65 -11.27 0.02
C ALA A 28 1.33 -9.90 0.62
N SER A 29 0.38 -9.17 0.02
CA SER A 29 -0.13 -7.89 0.56
C SER A 29 -0.69 -8.08 1.97
N GLY A 30 -1.54 -9.10 2.18
CA GLY A 30 -2.09 -9.43 3.49
C GLY A 30 -1.01 -9.85 4.51
N VAL A 31 -0.01 -10.63 4.08
CA VAL A 31 1.14 -10.95 4.94
C VAL A 31 1.87 -9.67 5.36
N LEU A 32 2.17 -8.75 4.45
CA LEU A 32 2.83 -7.49 4.78
C LEU A 32 2.02 -6.63 5.76
N GLN A 33 0.69 -6.65 5.67
CA GLN A 33 -0.18 -5.87 6.54
C GLN A 33 -0.36 -6.49 7.93
N GLY A 34 -0.51 -7.81 8.02
CA GLY A 34 -0.86 -8.48 9.27
C GLY A 34 0.30 -9.02 10.06
N TYR A 35 1.35 -9.47 9.38
CA TYR A 35 2.44 -10.23 10.00
C TYR A 35 3.21 -9.48 11.08
N TYR A 36 3.44 -8.20 10.90
CA TYR A 36 4.27 -7.41 11.81
C TYR A 36 3.52 -6.91 13.04
N THR A 37 2.19 -6.79 12.95
CA THR A 37 1.38 -6.16 14.02
C THR A 37 1.54 -6.82 15.39
N PRO A 38 1.51 -8.18 15.54
CA PRO A 38 1.65 -8.80 16.84
C PRO A 38 3.06 -8.74 17.42
N ILE A 39 4.07 -8.45 16.61
CA ILE A 39 5.49 -8.49 16.98
C ILE A 39 6.16 -7.10 17.04
N PHE A 40 5.38 -6.03 17.03
CA PHE A 40 5.93 -4.67 17.04
C PHE A 40 6.80 -4.37 18.27
N SER A 41 6.40 -4.83 19.47
CA SER A 41 7.20 -4.66 20.67
C SER A 41 8.51 -5.46 20.61
N ASP A 42 8.44 -6.69 20.06
CA ASP A 42 9.65 -7.52 19.87
C ASP A 42 10.62 -6.90 18.85
N ILE A 43 10.07 -6.20 17.81
CA ILE A 43 10.88 -5.44 16.85
C ILE A 43 11.51 -4.22 17.55
N ALA A 44 10.78 -3.52 18.43
CA ALA A 44 11.31 -2.40 19.21
C ALA A 44 12.48 -2.85 20.08
N ASP A 45 12.32 -3.95 20.82
CA ASP A 45 13.37 -4.55 21.64
C ASP A 45 14.58 -4.96 20.80
N HIS A 46 14.36 -5.59 19.64
CA HIS A 46 15.42 -5.99 18.72
C HIS A 46 16.25 -4.82 18.19
N LEU A 47 15.58 -3.68 17.94
CA LEU A 47 16.23 -2.46 17.46
C LEU A 47 16.75 -1.56 18.58
N GLY A 48 16.43 -1.86 19.85
CA GLY A 48 16.80 -1.06 21.02
C GLY A 48 16.14 0.32 21.02
N ILE A 49 14.86 0.40 20.63
CA ILE A 49 14.05 1.62 20.59
C ILE A 49 12.85 1.53 21.53
N ASP A 50 12.25 2.66 21.85
CA ASP A 50 11.02 2.68 22.62
C ASP A 50 9.82 2.18 21.79
N ASP A 51 8.86 1.48 22.41
CA ASP A 51 7.62 1.02 21.77
C ASP A 51 6.86 2.15 21.05
N ALA A 52 6.93 3.36 21.60
CA ALA A 52 6.32 4.53 20.96
C ALA A 52 6.93 4.88 19.61
N ASP A 53 8.19 4.49 19.34
CA ASP A 53 8.89 4.78 18.09
C ASP A 53 8.47 3.86 16.93
N VAL A 54 7.80 2.73 17.22
CA VAL A 54 7.20 1.85 16.21
C VAL A 54 6.20 2.61 15.33
N ASN A 55 5.53 3.63 15.86
CA ASN A 55 4.63 4.47 15.07
C ASN A 55 5.31 5.17 13.88
N TRP A 56 6.64 5.33 13.90
CA TRP A 56 7.38 5.88 12.77
C TRP A 56 7.36 4.96 11.56
N PHE A 57 7.27 3.64 11.76
CA PHE A 57 7.22 2.66 10.67
C PHE A 57 5.95 2.87 9.85
N GLU A 58 4.79 2.89 10.50
CA GLU A 58 3.51 3.11 9.83
C GLU A 58 3.45 4.49 9.16
N ALA A 59 3.89 5.55 9.87
CA ALA A 59 3.91 6.90 9.32
C ALA A 59 4.77 6.98 8.04
N ALA A 60 5.98 6.42 8.07
CA ALA A 60 6.89 6.43 6.93
C ALA A 60 6.35 5.60 5.75
N GLN A 61 5.77 4.42 6.02
CA GLN A 61 5.17 3.57 5.01
C GLN A 61 3.97 4.24 4.34
N LEU A 62 3.07 4.85 5.11
CA LEU A 62 1.91 5.56 4.59
C LEU A 62 2.30 6.77 3.72
N ILE A 63 3.36 7.49 4.09
CA ILE A 63 3.90 8.59 3.27
C ILE A 63 4.37 8.06 1.91
N VAL A 64 5.18 7.02 1.90
CA VAL A 64 5.69 6.41 0.66
C VAL A 64 4.54 5.85 -0.16
N SER A 65 3.58 5.17 0.46
CA SER A 65 2.38 4.65 -0.20
C SER A 65 1.59 5.76 -0.89
N ALA A 66 1.31 6.86 -0.18
CA ALA A 66 0.58 7.99 -0.72
C ALA A 66 1.31 8.67 -1.89
N LEU A 67 2.65 8.72 -1.84
CA LEU A 67 3.48 9.26 -2.92
C LEU A 67 3.61 8.32 -4.11
N CYS A 68 3.58 6.99 -3.89
CA CYS A 68 3.80 5.99 -4.94
C CYS A 68 2.52 5.66 -5.73
N VAL A 69 1.35 5.66 -5.10
CA VAL A 69 0.12 5.14 -5.73
C VAL A 69 -0.28 5.93 -6.98
N PRO A 70 -0.44 7.26 -6.98
CA PRO A 70 -0.85 7.97 -8.18
C PRO A 70 0.16 7.85 -9.34
N PRO A 71 1.48 8.06 -9.13
CA PRO A 71 2.44 7.98 -10.22
C PRO A 71 2.61 6.56 -10.77
N LEU A 72 2.59 5.53 -9.94
CA LEU A 72 2.71 4.15 -10.40
C LEU A 72 1.44 3.67 -11.12
N ALA A 73 0.24 4.08 -10.65
CA ALA A 73 -1.00 3.81 -11.36
C ALA A 73 -0.97 4.43 -12.77
N ARG A 74 -0.61 5.71 -12.89
CA ARG A 74 -0.47 6.39 -14.19
C ARG A 74 0.60 5.75 -15.07
N LEU A 75 1.72 5.35 -14.50
CA LEU A 75 2.76 4.62 -15.21
C LEU A 75 2.21 3.29 -15.76
N GLY A 76 1.37 2.59 -14.99
CA GLY A 76 0.68 1.36 -15.43
C GLY A 76 -0.18 1.57 -16.65
N ASP A 77 -0.90 2.69 -16.72
CA ASP A 77 -1.69 3.06 -17.89
C ASP A 77 -0.83 3.31 -19.14
N LEU A 78 0.35 3.92 -18.96
CA LEU A 78 1.26 4.29 -20.05
C LEU A 78 2.09 3.11 -20.57
N VAL A 79 2.74 2.34 -19.68
CA VAL A 79 3.72 1.31 -20.07
C VAL A 79 3.19 -0.12 -19.96
N GLY A 80 2.04 -0.30 -19.31
CA GLY A 80 1.41 -1.60 -19.03
C GLY A 80 1.45 -1.96 -17.55
N HIS A 81 0.32 -2.40 -17.02
CA HIS A 81 0.11 -2.66 -15.60
C HIS A 81 1.00 -3.78 -15.05
N LYS A 82 1.29 -4.84 -15.85
CA LYS A 82 2.22 -5.90 -15.43
C LYS A 82 3.61 -5.36 -15.13
N LYS A 83 4.16 -4.49 -15.97
CA LYS A 83 5.52 -3.96 -15.80
C LYS A 83 5.63 -3.18 -14.50
N VAL A 84 4.61 -2.40 -14.17
CA VAL A 84 4.57 -1.63 -12.92
C VAL A 84 4.33 -2.54 -11.72
N LEU A 85 3.50 -3.57 -11.86
CA LEU A 85 3.31 -4.58 -10.83
C LEU A 85 4.63 -5.32 -10.52
N VAL A 86 5.39 -5.73 -11.53
CA VAL A 86 6.74 -6.32 -11.36
C VAL A 86 7.69 -5.34 -10.68
N LEU A 87 7.71 -4.08 -11.12
CA LEU A 87 8.58 -3.06 -10.54
C LEU A 87 8.26 -2.83 -9.04
N SER A 88 7.00 -2.61 -8.70
CA SER A 88 6.58 -2.39 -7.32
C SER A 88 6.81 -3.62 -6.45
N THR A 89 6.56 -4.84 -6.98
CA THR A 89 6.83 -6.08 -6.26
C THR A 89 8.34 -6.28 -6.03
N ALA A 90 9.18 -5.94 -7.01
CA ALA A 90 10.63 -6.00 -6.86
C ALA A 90 11.15 -5.02 -5.80
N VAL A 91 10.64 -3.78 -5.79
CA VAL A 91 10.96 -2.78 -4.75
C VAL A 91 10.54 -3.30 -3.38
N THR A 92 9.31 -3.81 -3.25
CA THR A 92 8.80 -4.35 -1.99
C THR A 92 9.60 -5.57 -1.52
N ALA A 93 9.98 -6.49 -2.41
CA ALA A 93 10.80 -7.65 -2.06
C ALA A 93 12.19 -7.24 -1.55
N LEU A 94 12.86 -6.32 -2.26
CA LEU A 94 14.15 -5.78 -1.82
C LEU A 94 14.04 -5.05 -0.49
N ALA A 95 12.98 -4.27 -0.30
CA ALA A 95 12.69 -3.58 0.94
C ALA A 95 12.44 -4.56 2.09
N SER A 96 11.71 -5.66 1.85
CA SER A 96 11.47 -6.71 2.85
C SER A 96 12.77 -7.40 3.28
N TRP A 97 13.69 -7.67 2.37
CA TRP A 97 15.03 -8.14 2.72
C TRP A 97 15.82 -7.07 3.49
N GLY A 98 15.67 -5.80 3.12
CA GLY A 98 16.23 -4.67 3.87
C GLY A 98 15.74 -4.62 5.32
N VAL A 99 14.45 -4.86 5.56
CA VAL A 99 13.85 -4.97 6.92
C VAL A 99 14.45 -6.16 7.68
N ALA A 100 14.56 -7.34 7.05
CA ALA A 100 15.07 -8.53 7.70
C ALA A 100 16.54 -8.44 8.15
N PHE A 101 17.36 -7.67 7.45
CA PHE A 101 18.79 -7.51 7.73
C PHE A 101 19.19 -6.10 8.16
N ALA A 102 18.24 -5.27 8.58
CA ALA A 102 18.53 -3.91 9.00
C ALA A 102 19.40 -3.88 10.27
N PRO A 103 20.59 -3.26 10.25
CA PRO A 103 21.47 -3.18 11.40
C PRO A 103 21.13 -2.06 12.38
N SER A 104 20.14 -1.22 12.08
CA SER A 104 19.78 -0.05 12.88
C SER A 104 18.36 0.40 12.61
N PHE A 105 17.79 1.16 13.55
CA PHE A 105 16.47 1.79 13.39
C PHE A 105 16.33 2.58 12.07
N GLY A 106 17.32 3.40 11.72
CA GLY A 106 17.24 4.23 10.51
C GLY A 106 17.20 3.40 9.21
N THR A 107 18.01 2.34 9.13
CA THR A 107 18.00 1.43 7.96
C THR A 107 16.71 0.61 7.91
N PHE A 108 16.20 0.18 9.06
CA PHE A 108 14.92 -0.50 9.18
C PHE A 108 13.79 0.42 8.72
N LEU A 109 13.73 1.66 9.21
CA LEU A 109 12.72 2.65 8.87
C LEU A 109 12.67 2.93 7.37
N VAL A 110 13.83 3.12 6.72
CA VAL A 110 13.90 3.36 5.27
C VAL A 110 13.43 2.13 4.50
N ALA A 111 13.88 0.95 4.88
CA ALA A 111 13.44 -0.30 4.25
C ALA A 111 11.92 -0.52 4.44
N TRP A 112 11.41 -0.30 5.65
CA TRP A 112 9.99 -0.38 5.95
C TRP A 112 9.16 0.60 5.13
N ALA A 113 9.59 1.86 5.04
CA ALA A 113 8.92 2.87 4.23
C ALA A 113 8.82 2.46 2.76
N LEU A 114 9.89 1.89 2.19
CA LEU A 114 9.92 1.42 0.80
C LEU A 114 9.00 0.22 0.55
N GLN A 115 8.72 -0.60 1.57
CA GLN A 115 7.68 -1.63 1.44
C GLN A 115 6.33 -1.03 1.06
N GLY A 116 6.03 0.23 1.42
CA GLY A 116 4.81 0.94 1.07
C GLY A 116 4.47 0.97 -0.43
N ALA A 117 5.42 0.62 -1.31
CA ALA A 117 5.16 0.46 -2.73
C ALA A 117 4.17 -0.68 -3.05
N TYR A 118 3.92 -1.63 -2.14
CA TYR A 118 2.94 -2.71 -2.33
C TYR A 118 1.50 -2.20 -2.42
N VAL A 119 1.20 -1.04 -1.86
CA VAL A 119 -0.18 -0.50 -1.83
C VAL A 119 -0.75 -0.25 -3.24
N VAL A 120 0.10 -0.10 -4.26
CA VAL A 120 -0.35 0.02 -5.65
C VAL A 120 -0.82 -1.31 -6.27
N TRP A 121 -0.59 -2.47 -5.63
CA TRP A 121 -0.88 -3.77 -6.24
C TRP A 121 -2.36 -3.94 -6.54
N LEU A 122 -3.25 -3.76 -5.58
CA LEU A 122 -4.69 -3.91 -5.78
C LEU A 122 -5.24 -3.03 -6.92
N PRO A 123 -4.94 -1.73 -7.03
CA PRO A 123 -5.30 -0.92 -8.18
C PRO A 123 -4.81 -1.49 -9.53
N LEU A 124 -3.55 -1.95 -9.60
CA LEU A 124 -2.99 -2.52 -10.82
C LEU A 124 -3.65 -3.84 -11.20
N GLU A 125 -3.94 -4.69 -10.22
CA GLU A 125 -4.63 -5.97 -10.41
C GLU A 125 -6.06 -5.78 -10.90
N VAL A 126 -6.79 -4.86 -10.30
CA VAL A 126 -8.15 -4.50 -10.75
C VAL A 126 -8.12 -4.00 -12.19
N ALA A 127 -7.12 -3.21 -12.56
CA ALA A 127 -6.95 -2.75 -13.95
C ALA A 127 -6.62 -3.91 -14.92
N ILE A 128 -5.75 -4.85 -14.51
CA ILE A 128 -5.46 -6.06 -15.29
C ILE A 128 -6.73 -6.90 -15.49
N ILE A 129 -7.50 -7.13 -14.43
CA ILE A 129 -8.75 -7.88 -14.48
C ILE A 129 -9.79 -7.18 -15.35
N HIS A 130 -9.91 -5.86 -15.21
CA HIS A 130 -10.82 -5.06 -16.06
C HIS A 130 -10.51 -5.23 -17.54
N ARG A 131 -9.24 -5.26 -17.91
CA ARG A 131 -8.81 -5.55 -19.30
C ARG A 131 -9.10 -6.98 -19.72
N ARG A 132 -8.82 -7.99 -18.87
CA ARG A 132 -9.10 -9.39 -19.15
C ARG A 132 -10.59 -9.65 -19.42
N THR A 133 -11.47 -8.89 -18.80
CA THR A 133 -12.92 -9.09 -18.88
C THR A 133 -13.61 -8.22 -19.94
N ARG A 134 -12.86 -7.41 -20.70
CA ARG A 134 -13.40 -6.44 -21.69
C ARG A 134 -14.39 -7.06 -22.67
N ASP A 135 -14.06 -8.21 -23.25
CA ASP A 135 -14.84 -8.84 -24.34
C ASP A 135 -15.98 -9.75 -23.82
N THR A 136 -16.24 -9.79 -22.51
CA THR A 136 -17.20 -10.73 -21.93
C THR A 136 -18.64 -10.23 -21.92
N GLY A 137 -18.90 -8.96 -22.24
CA GLY A 137 -20.22 -8.31 -22.06
C GLY A 137 -20.67 -8.14 -20.60
N ARG A 138 -19.89 -8.64 -19.62
CA ARG A 138 -20.15 -8.57 -18.17
C ARG A 138 -18.97 -7.99 -17.40
N GLN A 139 -18.18 -7.14 -18.04
CA GLN A 139 -16.92 -6.60 -17.53
C GLN A 139 -17.06 -6.05 -16.09
N GLN A 140 -17.99 -5.15 -15.85
CA GLN A 140 -18.17 -4.55 -14.51
C GLN A 140 -18.50 -5.58 -13.43
N LEU A 141 -19.42 -6.52 -13.72
CA LEU A 141 -19.81 -7.56 -12.76
C LEU A 141 -18.63 -8.48 -12.45
N LEU A 142 -17.88 -8.91 -13.46
CA LEU A 142 -16.75 -9.81 -13.29
C LEU A 142 -15.60 -9.13 -12.57
N THR A 143 -15.29 -7.88 -12.91
CA THR A 143 -14.27 -7.09 -12.20
C THR A 143 -14.62 -6.91 -10.73
N ARG A 144 -15.86 -6.56 -10.41
CA ARG A 144 -16.31 -6.43 -9.01
C ARG A 144 -16.21 -7.74 -8.22
N ARG A 145 -16.61 -8.86 -8.83
CA ARG A 145 -16.50 -10.18 -8.19
C ARG A 145 -15.06 -10.61 -8.00
N ALA A 146 -14.21 -10.36 -8.99
CA ALA A 146 -12.79 -10.65 -8.90
C ALA A 146 -12.11 -9.80 -7.81
N ALA A 147 -12.40 -8.50 -7.75
CA ALA A 147 -11.91 -7.63 -6.69
C ALA A 147 -12.35 -8.12 -5.29
N ALA A 148 -13.59 -8.60 -5.14
CA ALA A 148 -14.05 -9.17 -3.87
C ALA A 148 -13.26 -10.45 -3.48
N VAL A 149 -12.87 -11.28 -4.45
CA VAL A 149 -11.99 -12.46 -4.19
C VAL A 149 -10.60 -12.01 -3.78
N LEU A 150 -10.03 -11.01 -4.44
CA LEU A 150 -8.71 -10.45 -4.09
C LEU A 150 -8.71 -9.89 -2.66
N VAL A 151 -9.67 -9.03 -2.33
CA VAL A 151 -9.80 -8.47 -0.98
C VAL A 151 -10.04 -9.57 0.05
N GLY A 152 -10.88 -10.57 -0.25
CA GLY A 152 -11.09 -11.71 0.64
C GLY A 152 -9.81 -12.51 0.90
N ALA A 153 -8.96 -12.71 -0.13
CA ALA A 153 -7.67 -13.36 0.02
C ALA A 153 -6.68 -12.52 0.84
N LEU A 154 -6.67 -11.20 0.61
CA LEU A 154 -5.89 -10.24 1.38
C LEU A 154 -6.23 -10.33 2.87
N GLU A 155 -7.51 -10.14 3.23
CA GLU A 155 -7.96 -10.12 4.63
C GLU A 155 -7.72 -11.47 5.35
N LEU A 156 -7.94 -12.57 4.66
CA LEU A 156 -7.62 -13.90 5.22
C LEU A 156 -6.12 -14.04 5.48
N SER A 157 -5.29 -13.50 4.60
CA SER A 157 -3.82 -13.54 4.73
C SER A 157 -3.30 -12.59 5.81
N VAL A 158 -3.99 -11.48 6.08
CA VAL A 158 -3.73 -10.61 7.24
C VAL A 158 -3.87 -11.43 8.53
N ILE A 159 -4.98 -12.15 8.67
CA ILE A 159 -5.25 -12.98 9.87
C ILE A 159 -4.21 -14.09 9.99
N ILE A 160 -3.96 -14.85 8.92
CA ILE A 160 -2.97 -15.94 8.92
C ILE A 160 -1.57 -15.40 9.21
N GLY A 161 -1.20 -14.27 8.64
CA GLY A 161 0.08 -13.62 8.87
C GLY A 161 0.29 -13.23 10.33
N ALA A 162 -0.72 -12.60 10.94
CA ALA A 162 -0.69 -12.22 12.34
C ALA A 162 -0.57 -13.43 13.28
N LEU A 163 -1.38 -14.47 13.06
CA LEU A 163 -1.32 -15.70 13.86
C LEU A 163 0.04 -16.41 13.68
N THR A 164 0.60 -16.38 12.46
CA THR A 164 1.89 -17.03 12.18
C THR A 164 3.03 -16.33 12.91
N SER A 165 3.11 -14.99 12.84
CA SER A 165 4.17 -14.25 13.53
C SER A 165 4.07 -14.35 15.04
N GLY A 166 2.86 -14.24 15.60
CA GLY A 166 2.65 -14.40 17.04
C GLY A 166 3.02 -15.81 17.55
N ALA A 167 2.77 -16.86 16.76
CA ALA A 167 3.17 -18.21 17.12
C ALA A 167 4.68 -18.48 16.99
N LEU A 168 5.37 -17.75 16.11
CA LEU A 168 6.79 -17.98 15.81
C LEU A 168 7.73 -17.09 16.62
N VAL A 169 7.26 -15.98 17.20
CA VAL A 169 8.11 -14.98 17.83
C VAL A 169 8.96 -15.53 18.97
N GLU A 170 8.41 -16.44 19.75
CA GLU A 170 9.14 -17.10 20.86
C GLU A 170 9.98 -18.30 20.41
N ALA A 171 9.71 -18.83 19.21
CA ALA A 171 10.33 -20.06 18.73
C ALA A 171 11.54 -19.82 17.80
N THR A 172 11.73 -18.61 17.29
CA THR A 172 12.76 -18.31 16.28
C THR A 172 13.49 -17.00 16.58
N SER A 173 14.65 -16.78 15.93
CA SER A 173 15.33 -15.48 16.02
C SER A 173 14.55 -14.40 15.26
N MET A 174 14.62 -13.15 15.72
CA MET A 174 13.94 -12.01 15.07
C MET A 174 14.32 -11.89 13.58
N THR A 175 15.59 -12.06 13.24
CA THR A 175 16.03 -12.04 11.82
C THR A 175 15.33 -13.14 11.00
N THR A 176 15.24 -14.37 11.52
CA THR A 176 14.54 -15.45 10.82
C THR A 176 13.05 -15.14 10.66
N LEU A 177 12.44 -14.56 11.67
CA LEU A 177 11.05 -14.15 11.66
C LEU A 177 10.82 -13.08 10.56
N LEU A 178 11.67 -12.05 10.51
CA LEU A 178 11.58 -10.97 9.52
C LEU A 178 11.91 -11.41 8.08
N MET A 179 12.60 -12.54 7.88
CA MET A 179 12.86 -13.10 6.55
C MET A 179 11.60 -13.69 5.89
N LEU A 180 10.58 -14.08 6.65
CA LEU A 180 9.39 -14.74 6.09
C LEU A 180 8.62 -13.84 5.12
N PRO A 181 8.29 -12.57 5.44
CA PRO A 181 7.68 -11.66 4.47
C PRO A 181 8.59 -11.40 3.24
N ALA A 182 9.92 -11.38 3.42
CA ALA A 182 10.87 -11.21 2.31
C ALA A 182 10.84 -12.41 1.35
N ILE A 183 10.75 -13.63 1.87
CA ILE A 183 10.61 -14.85 1.08
C ILE A 183 9.28 -14.83 0.32
N VAL A 184 8.17 -14.52 1.00
CA VAL A 184 6.83 -14.47 0.40
C VAL A 184 6.80 -13.46 -0.76
N THR A 185 7.29 -12.24 -0.56
CA THR A 185 7.34 -11.20 -1.60
C THR A 185 8.26 -11.57 -2.75
N THR A 186 9.38 -12.26 -2.49
CA THR A 186 10.27 -12.77 -3.54
C THR A 186 9.61 -13.85 -4.38
N VAL A 187 8.91 -14.80 -3.75
CA VAL A 187 8.14 -15.84 -4.47
C VAL A 187 7.08 -15.20 -5.35
N VAL A 188 6.36 -14.22 -4.82
CA VAL A 188 5.34 -13.50 -5.59
C VAL A 188 5.94 -12.70 -6.75
N LEU A 189 7.11 -12.09 -6.56
CA LEU A 189 7.82 -11.43 -7.67
C LEU A 189 8.08 -12.41 -8.83
N VAL A 190 8.55 -13.61 -8.52
CA VAL A 190 8.80 -14.66 -9.52
C VAL A 190 7.49 -15.08 -10.21
N LEU A 191 6.42 -15.28 -9.43
CA LEU A 191 5.10 -15.65 -9.97
C LEU A 191 4.53 -14.56 -10.90
N VAL A 192 4.64 -13.29 -10.52
CA VAL A 192 4.19 -12.16 -11.35
C VAL A 192 5.03 -12.03 -12.61
N TRP A 193 6.35 -12.16 -12.49
CA TRP A 193 7.26 -12.04 -13.63
C TRP A 193 6.94 -13.04 -14.73
N PHE A 194 6.77 -14.32 -14.38
CA PHE A 194 6.55 -15.39 -15.33
C PHE A 194 5.08 -15.69 -15.64
N GLY A 195 4.18 -15.45 -14.71
CA GLY A 195 2.81 -15.95 -14.78
C GLY A 195 1.74 -14.91 -15.15
N VAL A 196 2.02 -13.60 -15.00
CA VAL A 196 1.08 -12.56 -15.40
C VAL A 196 1.32 -12.15 -16.85
N GLU A 197 0.24 -11.98 -17.60
CA GLU A 197 0.30 -11.58 -19.02
C GLU A 197 0.77 -10.13 -19.17
N ASP A 198 1.66 -9.87 -20.14
CA ASP A 198 2.10 -8.51 -20.47
C ASP A 198 1.15 -7.90 -21.51
N VAL A 199 0.36 -6.93 -21.09
CA VAL A 199 -0.53 -6.17 -21.98
C VAL A 199 0.01 -4.73 -22.05
N PRO A 200 0.30 -4.23 -23.25
CA PRO A 200 0.79 -2.86 -23.44
C PRO A 200 -0.14 -1.82 -22.83
N GLY A 201 0.42 -0.69 -22.42
CA GLY A 201 -0.35 0.47 -21.99
C GLY A 201 -1.23 1.00 -23.11
N GLU A 202 -2.40 1.52 -22.76
CA GLU A 202 -3.37 2.07 -23.73
C GLU A 202 -3.45 3.60 -23.64
N ALA A 203 -2.96 4.20 -22.55
CA ALA A 203 -3.01 5.64 -22.39
C ALA A 203 -2.07 6.32 -23.40
N THR A 204 -2.61 7.31 -24.06
CA THR A 204 -1.85 8.26 -24.89
C THR A 204 -1.67 9.53 -24.06
N GLY A 205 -0.50 10.13 -24.11
CA GLY A 205 -0.22 11.37 -23.37
C GLY A 205 1.09 11.30 -22.58
N GLY A 206 1.42 12.39 -21.91
CA GLY A 206 2.62 12.52 -21.11
C GLY A 206 2.43 12.13 -19.66
N TYR A 207 3.56 12.04 -18.98
CA TYR A 207 3.58 11.89 -17.54
C TYR A 207 3.52 13.27 -16.88
N ASP A 208 2.61 13.48 -15.96
CA ASP A 208 2.43 14.76 -15.29
C ASP A 208 3.46 14.98 -14.16
N TRP A 209 4.66 15.39 -14.54
CA TRP A 209 5.72 15.71 -13.58
C TRP A 209 5.39 16.91 -12.68
N ARG A 210 4.53 17.84 -13.17
CA ARG A 210 4.13 19.02 -12.39
C ARG A 210 3.13 18.63 -11.31
N GLY A 211 2.13 17.84 -11.65
CA GLY A 211 1.18 17.28 -10.69
C GLY A 211 1.89 16.43 -9.63
N LEU A 212 2.84 15.55 -10.04
CA LEU A 212 3.66 14.78 -9.11
C LEU A 212 4.45 15.69 -8.15
N GLY A 213 5.13 16.70 -8.66
CA GLY A 213 5.88 17.65 -7.83
C GLY A 213 5.00 18.38 -6.84
N MET A 214 3.81 18.82 -7.27
CA MET A 214 2.85 19.52 -6.41
C MET A 214 2.27 18.61 -5.33
N ILE A 215 1.84 17.38 -5.65
CA ILE A 215 1.30 16.47 -4.63
C ILE A 215 2.37 16.03 -3.66
N THR A 216 3.61 15.83 -4.12
CA THR A 216 4.76 15.54 -3.26
C THR A 216 5.01 16.70 -2.29
N LEU A 217 4.93 17.96 -2.77
CA LEU A 217 5.07 19.13 -1.91
C LEU A 217 3.94 19.20 -0.87
N VAL A 218 2.68 18.99 -1.28
CA VAL A 218 1.52 19.00 -0.37
C VAL A 218 1.71 17.95 0.74
N LEU A 219 1.97 16.70 0.35
CA LEU A 219 2.15 15.60 1.30
C LEU A 219 3.39 15.81 2.18
N GLY A 220 4.49 16.27 1.59
CA GLY A 220 5.72 16.58 2.33
C GLY A 220 5.53 17.65 3.39
N LEU A 221 4.80 18.72 3.08
CA LEU A 221 4.49 19.78 4.04
C LEU A 221 3.54 19.32 5.14
N VAL A 222 2.46 18.60 4.80
CA VAL A 222 1.50 18.10 5.78
C VAL A 222 2.17 17.07 6.70
N MET A 223 2.82 16.07 6.14
CA MET A 223 3.47 15.01 6.91
C MET A 223 4.67 15.54 7.70
N GLY A 224 5.49 16.40 7.08
CA GLY A 224 6.59 17.07 7.77
C GLY A 224 6.10 17.92 8.94
N GLY A 225 4.97 18.60 8.80
CA GLY A 225 4.33 19.33 9.90
C GLY A 225 3.85 18.39 11.02
N LEU A 226 3.20 17.27 10.69
CA LEU A 226 2.75 16.27 11.68
C LEU A 226 3.95 15.64 12.43
N ILE A 227 5.02 15.31 11.72
CA ILE A 227 6.28 14.84 12.31
C ILE A 227 6.87 15.91 13.26
N ALA A 228 6.88 17.17 12.83
CA ALA A 228 7.38 18.27 13.64
C ALA A 228 6.52 18.51 14.90
N ILE A 229 5.19 18.29 14.85
CA ILE A 229 4.32 18.31 16.04
C ILE A 229 4.78 17.25 17.05
N ARG A 230 5.10 16.05 16.59
CA ARG A 230 5.59 14.98 17.46
C ARG A 230 6.94 15.33 18.11
N LEU A 231 7.86 15.93 17.35
CA LEU A 231 9.21 16.24 17.82
C LEU A 231 9.28 17.50 18.70
N GLN A 232 8.49 18.54 18.39
CA GLN A 232 8.54 19.86 19.05
C GLN A 232 7.37 20.09 20.01
N GLY A 233 6.39 19.20 19.99
CA GLY A 233 5.15 19.32 20.76
C GLY A 233 4.08 20.18 20.05
N PRO A 234 2.81 20.01 20.47
CA PRO A 234 1.67 20.70 19.83
C PRO A 234 1.61 22.21 20.12
N ALA A 235 2.38 22.71 21.09
CA ALA A 235 2.45 24.14 21.41
C ALA A 235 3.34 24.94 20.46
N ALA A 236 4.21 24.31 19.67
CA ALA A 236 5.07 24.97 18.70
C ALA A 236 4.26 25.44 17.47
N ALA A 237 4.47 26.68 17.02
CA ALA A 237 3.73 27.25 15.91
C ALA A 237 4.19 26.74 14.53
N LEU A 238 5.50 26.50 14.35
CA LEU A 238 6.09 26.09 13.08
C LEU A 238 5.47 24.82 12.49
N PRO A 239 5.27 23.73 13.27
CA PRO A 239 4.59 22.54 12.78
C PRO A 239 3.21 22.80 12.16
N TRP A 240 2.39 23.59 12.84
CA TRP A 240 1.06 23.95 12.36
C TRP A 240 1.10 24.82 11.10
N LEU A 241 2.09 25.72 10.99
CA LEU A 241 2.30 26.51 9.76
C LEU A 241 2.65 25.60 8.58
N LEU A 242 3.45 24.55 8.77
CA LEU A 242 3.75 23.57 7.73
C LEU A 242 2.49 22.80 7.29
N VAL A 243 1.67 22.33 8.23
CA VAL A 243 0.41 21.66 7.92
C VAL A 243 -0.53 22.58 7.15
N LEU A 244 -0.71 23.82 7.61
CA LEU A 244 -1.56 24.81 6.94
C LEU A 244 -1.04 25.18 5.56
N ALA A 245 0.28 25.33 5.40
CA ALA A 245 0.90 25.58 4.08
C ALA A 245 0.67 24.41 3.12
N GLY A 246 0.78 23.16 3.60
CA GLY A 246 0.49 21.97 2.81
C GLY A 246 -0.98 21.90 2.39
N LEU A 247 -1.92 22.18 3.30
CA LEU A 247 -3.34 22.26 2.99
C LEU A 247 -3.66 23.40 2.02
N ALA A 248 -3.01 24.56 2.17
CA ALA A 248 -3.14 25.68 1.23
C ALA A 248 -2.59 25.35 -0.15
N ALA A 249 -1.52 24.57 -0.24
CA ALA A 249 -0.93 24.10 -1.49
C ALA A 249 -1.84 23.13 -2.28
N LEU A 250 -2.88 22.55 -1.65
CA LEU A 250 -3.94 21.81 -2.38
C LEU A 250 -4.70 22.70 -3.36
N VAL A 251 -4.85 24.01 -3.08
CA VAL A 251 -5.59 24.92 -3.97
C VAL A 251 -4.91 25.04 -5.33
N PRO A 252 -3.62 25.41 -5.43
CA PRO A 252 -2.93 25.46 -6.71
C PRO A 252 -2.78 24.06 -7.34
N PHE A 253 -2.62 22.97 -6.55
CA PHE A 253 -2.63 21.60 -7.07
C PHE A 253 -3.95 21.28 -7.80
N VAL A 254 -5.10 21.48 -7.15
CA VAL A 254 -6.42 21.26 -7.75
C VAL A 254 -6.63 22.12 -9.01
N ARG A 255 -6.14 23.37 -9.01
CA ARG A 255 -6.23 24.24 -10.20
C ARG A 255 -5.37 23.71 -11.34
N LEU A 256 -4.17 23.22 -11.05
CA LEU A 256 -3.27 22.62 -12.03
C LEU A 256 -3.91 21.37 -12.65
N GLU A 257 -4.33 20.39 -11.84
CA GLU A 257 -4.95 19.15 -12.29
C GLU A 257 -6.23 19.40 -13.13
N ARG A 258 -7.02 20.41 -12.76
CA ARG A 258 -8.20 20.81 -13.55
C ARG A 258 -7.84 21.43 -14.90
N SER A 259 -6.65 21.96 -15.07
CA SER A 259 -6.21 22.60 -16.33
C SER A 259 -5.59 21.62 -17.32
N LEU A 260 -5.20 20.44 -16.87
CA LEU A 260 -4.54 19.42 -17.69
C LEU A 260 -5.56 18.55 -18.44
N ALA A 261 -5.19 18.16 -19.65
CA ALA A 261 -5.97 17.19 -20.43
C ALA A 261 -5.83 15.77 -19.87
N ASP A 262 -4.61 15.42 -19.44
CA ASP A 262 -4.26 14.12 -18.86
C ASP A 262 -3.70 14.31 -17.42
N PRO A 263 -4.57 14.63 -16.43
CA PRO A 263 -4.14 14.87 -15.07
C PRO A 263 -3.67 13.56 -14.41
N MET A 264 -2.76 13.65 -13.42
CA MET A 264 -2.38 12.51 -12.60
C MET A 264 -3.51 12.08 -11.67
N VAL A 265 -4.22 13.07 -11.11
CA VAL A 265 -5.40 12.87 -10.27
C VAL A 265 -6.59 13.60 -10.91
N ASP A 266 -7.54 12.87 -11.43
CA ASP A 266 -8.74 13.50 -12.02
C ASP A 266 -9.65 14.06 -10.93
N VAL A 267 -9.38 15.30 -10.54
CA VAL A 267 -10.15 16.03 -9.52
C VAL A 267 -11.60 16.26 -9.94
N ARG A 268 -11.89 16.26 -11.26
CA ARG A 268 -13.27 16.41 -11.76
C ARG A 268 -14.06 15.14 -11.49
N LEU A 269 -13.42 13.98 -11.67
CA LEU A 269 -14.01 12.68 -11.33
C LEU A 269 -14.25 12.59 -9.81
N LEU A 270 -13.25 12.97 -9.01
CA LEU A 270 -13.35 12.95 -7.55
C LEU A 270 -14.47 13.88 -7.02
N ALA A 271 -14.72 15.00 -7.67
CA ALA A 271 -15.74 15.97 -7.27
C ALA A 271 -17.17 15.56 -7.66
N ARG A 272 -17.37 14.42 -8.34
CA ARG A 272 -18.72 13.96 -8.73
C ARG A 272 -19.53 13.52 -7.52
N THR A 273 -20.83 13.78 -7.58
CA THR A 273 -21.78 13.46 -6.49
C THR A 273 -21.94 11.95 -6.24
N ASP A 274 -21.66 11.12 -7.23
CA ASP A 274 -21.68 9.66 -7.13
C ASP A 274 -20.39 9.07 -6.53
N GLN A 275 -19.33 9.85 -6.46
CA GLN A 275 -18.01 9.42 -5.96
C GLN A 275 -17.75 9.77 -4.49
N TRP A 276 -18.28 10.90 -3.99
CA TRP A 276 -17.94 11.35 -2.64
C TRP A 276 -18.37 10.36 -1.52
N PRO A 277 -19.49 9.60 -1.63
CA PRO A 277 -19.81 8.62 -0.60
C PRO A 277 -18.79 7.49 -0.52
N ILE A 278 -18.25 7.07 -1.68
CA ILE A 278 -17.20 6.04 -1.75
C ILE A 278 -15.93 6.54 -1.08
N GLN A 279 -15.53 7.78 -1.38
CA GLN A 279 -14.33 8.40 -0.81
C GLN A 279 -14.47 8.62 0.70
N LEU A 280 -15.64 9.09 1.15
CA LEU A 280 -15.92 9.25 2.58
C LEU A 280 -15.87 7.89 3.30
N THR A 281 -16.46 6.86 2.71
CA THR A 281 -16.43 5.50 3.28
C THR A 281 -14.98 5.00 3.36
N ALA A 282 -14.18 5.18 2.30
CA ALA A 282 -12.77 4.78 2.30
C ALA A 282 -11.95 5.58 3.35
N PHE A 283 -12.21 6.87 3.48
CA PHE A 283 -11.57 7.72 4.49
C PHE A 283 -11.92 7.27 5.92
N LEU A 284 -13.19 7.05 6.21
CA LEU A 284 -13.66 6.60 7.53
C LEU A 284 -13.13 5.19 7.84
N PHE A 285 -13.11 4.29 6.85
CA PHE A 285 -12.52 2.97 7.00
C PHE A 285 -11.01 3.06 7.31
N GLY A 286 -10.27 3.86 6.55
CA GLY A 286 -8.84 4.09 6.80
C GLY A 286 -8.58 4.65 8.19
N MET A 287 -9.35 5.64 8.63
CA MET A 287 -9.23 6.19 9.99
C MET A 287 -9.51 5.15 11.07
N SER A 288 -10.52 4.30 10.90
CA SER A 288 -10.92 3.34 11.91
C SER A 288 -9.98 2.13 11.97
N VAL A 289 -9.61 1.57 10.82
CA VAL A 289 -8.78 0.35 10.76
C VAL A 289 -7.30 0.68 10.95
N LEU A 290 -6.75 1.54 10.09
CA LEU A 290 -5.31 1.87 10.14
C LEU A 290 -4.96 2.74 11.36
N GLY A 291 -5.84 3.66 11.76
CA GLY A 291 -5.61 4.52 12.90
C GLY A 291 -5.71 3.81 14.26
N ALA A 292 -6.39 2.67 14.34
CA ALA A 292 -6.56 1.91 15.57
C ALA A 292 -5.55 0.75 15.72
N GLN A 293 -4.92 0.32 14.65
CA GLN A 293 -4.11 -0.91 14.62
C GLN A 293 -2.97 -0.92 15.65
N ILE A 294 -2.10 0.07 15.63
CA ILE A 294 -0.98 0.16 16.59
C ILE A 294 -1.48 0.44 18.01
N PRO A 295 -2.34 1.45 18.26
CA PRO A 295 -2.83 1.69 19.62
C PRO A 295 -3.51 0.48 20.25
N LEU A 296 -4.30 -0.29 19.49
CA LEU A 296 -4.95 -1.50 20.01
C LEU A 296 -3.94 -2.63 20.28
N SER A 297 -2.95 -2.82 19.41
CA SER A 297 -1.90 -3.81 19.61
C SER A 297 -1.06 -3.47 20.83
N THR A 298 -0.62 -2.23 20.98
CA THR A 298 0.14 -1.77 22.17
C THR A 298 -0.69 -1.92 23.43
N PHE A 299 -1.97 -1.49 23.41
CA PHE A 299 -2.86 -1.64 24.55
C PHE A 299 -3.05 -3.11 24.98
N ALA A 300 -3.21 -4.02 23.99
CA ALA A 300 -3.39 -5.44 24.28
C ALA A 300 -2.18 -6.08 24.97
N ARG A 301 -0.97 -5.59 24.71
CA ARG A 301 0.29 -6.11 25.27
C ARG A 301 0.77 -5.35 26.51
N THR A 302 0.10 -4.30 26.91
CA THR A 302 0.47 -3.51 28.08
C THR A 302 0.04 -4.22 29.35
N ASP A 303 0.96 -4.38 30.30
CA ASP A 303 0.69 -5.01 31.59
C ASP A 303 -0.13 -4.09 32.50
N PRO A 304 -1.36 -4.48 32.88
CA PRO A 304 -2.22 -3.68 33.72
C PRO A 304 -1.66 -3.49 35.14
N ASP A 305 -0.83 -4.40 35.62
CA ASP A 305 -0.25 -4.31 36.99
C ASP A 305 0.87 -3.25 37.07
N ILE A 306 1.48 -2.91 35.90
CA ILE A 306 2.55 -1.89 35.84
C ILE A 306 1.99 -0.50 35.59
N VAL A 307 1.05 -0.34 34.64
CA VAL A 307 0.59 0.99 34.22
C VAL A 307 -0.88 1.28 34.51
N GLY A 308 -1.63 0.33 35.08
CA GLY A 308 -3.02 0.48 35.45
C GLY A 308 -4.02 0.38 34.28
N TYR A 309 -3.57 0.01 33.09
CA TYR A 309 -4.39 -0.29 31.92
C TYR A 309 -3.70 -1.31 31.02
N GLY A 310 -4.46 -1.98 30.12
CA GLY A 310 -3.95 -3.02 29.24
C GLY A 310 -4.67 -4.37 29.48
N LEU A 311 -4.25 -5.38 28.76
CA LEU A 311 -4.80 -6.74 28.88
C LEU A 311 -3.75 -7.77 29.35
N GLY A 312 -2.48 -7.41 29.35
CA GLY A 312 -1.37 -8.28 29.73
C GLY A 312 -0.86 -9.18 28.62
#